data_e1ea78b3147aa635e18ebdfe17af9a7c
#
_entry.id   e1ea78b3147aa635e18ebdfe17af9a7c
#
_cell.length_a   1.000
_cell.length_b   1.000
_cell.length_c   1.000
_cell.angle_alpha   90.00
_cell.angle_beta   90.00
_cell.angle_gamma   90.00
#
_symmetry.space_group_name_H-M   'P 1'
#
loop_
_entity.id
_entity.type
_entity.pdbx_description
1 polymer ?
#
loop_
_entity_poly.entity_id
_entity_poly.type
_entity_poly.pdbx_seq_one_letter_code
_entity_poly.pdbx_strand_id
1 'polypeptide(L)'
;MLLVGGASRRFGSPKALARIGDETLAGRGWRVLGEAFMERIAVGKTADRLPLPFPLADDDSDVRAPLAGVVAGLKAVRAPVAVTLPIDCPLVPPEALVQLADACRDAAVTQTGPLPGAFHRRTLPTLERALADGRLALVELLLELDAAIVEVDPQMLLNVNEPADLPP
;
A
#
# COMPACT_ATOMS: atom_id res chain seq x y z
N MET A 1 3.93 4.77 -2.84
CA MET A 1 4.57 3.44 -2.84
C MET A 1 3.55 2.34 -3.10
N LEU A 2 3.92 1.31 -3.84
CA LEU A 2 3.10 0.13 -4.08
C LEU A 2 3.48 -0.95 -3.08
N LEU A 3 2.52 -1.45 -2.30
CA LEU A 3 2.76 -2.62 -1.44
C LEU A 3 2.49 -3.89 -2.24
N VAL A 4 3.58 -4.62 -2.54
CA VAL A 4 3.55 -5.89 -3.26
C VAL A 4 3.76 -7.02 -2.25
N GLY A 5 2.72 -7.34 -1.51
CA GLY A 5 2.82 -8.36 -0.49
C GLY A 5 1.46 -8.88 -0.07
N GLY A 6 1.46 -9.98 0.64
CA GLY A 6 0.26 -10.66 1.14
C GLY A 6 0.38 -12.17 0.92
N ALA A 7 -0.07 -12.92 1.92
CA ALA A 7 -0.09 -14.37 1.83
C ALA A 7 -1.21 -14.82 0.87
N SER A 8 -1.00 -14.76 -0.43
CA SER A 8 -1.94 -15.10 -1.53
C SER A 8 -2.56 -16.52 -1.43
N ARG A 9 -2.83 -16.99 -0.20
CA ARG A 9 -3.26 -18.38 0.10
C ARG A 9 -4.53 -18.80 -0.62
N ARG A 10 -5.45 -17.84 -0.84
CA ARG A 10 -6.74 -18.09 -1.52
C ARG A 10 -6.64 -17.96 -3.04
N PHE A 11 -5.58 -17.34 -3.54
CA PHE A 11 -5.38 -17.12 -4.98
C PHE A 11 -4.78 -18.32 -5.71
N GLY A 12 -4.15 -19.28 -5.01
CA GLY A 12 -3.45 -20.41 -5.62
C GLY A 12 -2.20 -20.02 -6.42
N SER A 13 -1.98 -18.72 -6.64
CA SER A 13 -0.84 -18.11 -7.33
C SER A 13 -0.53 -16.75 -6.69
N PRO A 14 0.66 -16.16 -6.94
CA PRO A 14 0.96 -14.83 -6.42
C PRO A 14 -0.07 -13.80 -6.90
N LYS A 15 -0.82 -13.20 -5.96
CA LYS A 15 -1.87 -12.19 -6.26
C LYS A 15 -1.34 -11.05 -7.15
N ALA A 16 -0.09 -10.64 -6.95
CA ALA A 16 0.56 -9.59 -7.75
C ALA A 16 0.51 -9.84 -9.26
N LEU A 17 0.47 -11.12 -9.68
CA LEU A 17 0.45 -11.55 -11.06
C LEU A 17 -0.97 -11.83 -11.60
N ALA A 18 -2.00 -11.81 -10.74
CA ALA A 18 -3.39 -11.90 -11.18
C ALA A 18 -3.73 -10.75 -12.12
N ARG A 19 -4.63 -10.98 -13.07
CA ARG A 19 -4.88 -10.03 -14.18
C ARG A 19 -6.30 -9.49 -14.13
N ILE A 20 -6.40 -8.22 -14.50
CA ILE A 20 -7.63 -7.54 -14.89
C ILE A 20 -7.42 -7.09 -16.33
N GLY A 21 -8.11 -7.70 -17.28
CA GLY A 21 -7.83 -7.51 -18.71
C GLY A 21 -6.38 -7.87 -19.04
N ASP A 22 -5.66 -6.93 -19.65
CA ASP A 22 -4.28 -7.13 -20.09
C ASP A 22 -3.22 -6.72 -19.04
N GLU A 23 -3.63 -6.20 -17.88
CA GLU A 23 -2.71 -5.78 -16.82
C GLU A 23 -2.70 -6.75 -15.65
N THR A 24 -1.51 -6.96 -15.03
CA THR A 24 -1.42 -7.59 -13.71
C THR A 24 -1.83 -6.59 -12.62
N LEU A 25 -2.27 -7.08 -11.45
CA LEU A 25 -2.58 -6.20 -10.31
C LEU A 25 -1.40 -5.32 -9.94
N ALA A 26 -0.19 -5.89 -9.92
CA ALA A 26 1.03 -5.12 -9.65
C ALA A 26 1.33 -4.09 -10.76
N GLY A 27 1.17 -4.45 -12.04
CA GLY A 27 1.36 -3.54 -13.17
C GLY A 27 0.39 -2.36 -13.13
N ARG A 28 -0.89 -2.65 -12.86
CA ARG A 28 -1.94 -1.64 -12.73
C ARG A 28 -1.66 -0.68 -11.59
N GLY A 29 -1.36 -1.18 -10.39
CA GLY A 29 -1.03 -0.32 -9.24
C GLY A 29 0.22 0.54 -9.52
N TRP A 30 1.22 -0.04 -10.21
CA TRP A 30 2.42 0.71 -10.62
C TRP A 30 2.10 1.84 -11.59
N ARG A 31 1.23 1.60 -12.57
CA ARG A 31 0.77 2.63 -13.52
C ARG A 31 0.01 3.73 -12.80
N VAL A 32 -1.00 3.39 -12.00
CA VAL A 32 -1.83 4.36 -11.25
C VAL A 32 -0.98 5.27 -10.37
N LEU A 33 0.01 4.72 -9.66
CA LEU A 33 0.95 5.53 -8.88
C LEU A 33 1.78 6.48 -9.77
N GLY A 34 2.14 6.06 -10.99
CA GLY A 34 2.90 6.90 -11.92
C GLY A 34 2.06 7.99 -12.58
N GLU A 35 0.73 7.84 -12.61
CA GLU A 35 -0.21 8.88 -13.04
C GLU A 35 -0.42 9.93 -11.94
N ALA A 36 -0.38 9.50 -10.67
CA ALA A 36 -0.54 10.39 -9.52
C ALA A 36 0.76 11.11 -9.12
N PHE A 37 1.92 10.47 -9.22
CA PHE A 37 3.18 10.96 -8.64
C PHE A 37 4.37 10.75 -9.57
N MET A 38 5.32 11.70 -9.55
CA MET A 38 6.57 11.59 -10.32
C MET A 38 7.49 10.49 -9.77
N GLU A 39 7.55 10.32 -8.45
CA GLU A 39 8.36 9.29 -7.80
C GLU A 39 7.47 8.15 -7.30
N ARG A 40 7.91 6.92 -7.56
CA ARG A 40 7.24 5.71 -7.08
C ARG A 40 8.24 4.62 -6.76
N ILE A 41 7.92 3.83 -5.75
CA ILE A 41 8.66 2.64 -5.36
C ILE A 41 7.68 1.48 -5.15
N ALA A 42 8.17 0.26 -5.34
CA ALA A 42 7.46 -0.94 -4.95
C ALA A 42 8.19 -1.59 -3.77
N VAL A 43 7.45 -2.00 -2.76
CA VAL A 43 7.97 -2.60 -1.53
C VAL A 43 7.30 -3.94 -1.27
N GLY A 44 8.08 -4.92 -0.87
CA GLY A 44 7.58 -6.26 -0.54
C GLY A 44 8.71 -7.22 -0.21
N LYS A 45 8.45 -8.51 -0.25
CA LYS A 45 9.44 -9.55 -0.01
C LYS A 45 10.19 -9.89 -1.31
N THR A 46 11.45 -9.49 -1.44
CA THR A 46 12.28 -9.86 -2.59
C THR A 46 12.51 -11.37 -2.66
N ALA A 47 12.47 -12.06 -1.51
CA ALA A 47 12.54 -13.52 -1.42
C ALA A 47 11.42 -14.24 -2.18
N ASP A 48 10.26 -13.59 -2.42
CA ASP A 48 9.15 -14.15 -3.19
C ASP A 48 9.47 -14.22 -4.71
N ARG A 49 10.54 -13.58 -5.18
CA ARG A 49 11.06 -13.62 -6.58
C ARG A 49 10.00 -13.40 -7.64
N LEU A 50 9.10 -12.46 -7.41
CA LEU A 50 8.03 -12.14 -8.34
C LEU A 50 8.60 -11.55 -9.65
N PRO A 51 8.17 -12.02 -10.84
CA PRO A 51 8.59 -11.46 -12.13
C PRO A 51 7.85 -10.14 -12.43
N LEU A 52 8.22 -9.08 -11.70
CA LEU A 52 7.63 -7.76 -11.85
C LEU A 52 8.37 -6.96 -12.93
N PRO A 53 7.68 -6.09 -13.70
CA PRO A 53 8.31 -5.24 -14.72
C PRO A 53 8.99 -3.99 -14.12
N PHE A 54 9.17 -3.94 -12.82
CA PHE A 54 9.79 -2.86 -12.06
C PHE A 54 10.56 -3.42 -10.85
N PRO A 55 11.56 -2.68 -10.32
CA PRO A 55 12.31 -3.13 -9.16
C PRO A 55 11.43 -3.18 -7.91
N LEU A 56 11.67 -4.19 -7.07
CA LEU A 56 11.06 -4.37 -5.76
C LEU A 56 12.11 -4.13 -4.68
N ALA A 57 11.85 -3.19 -3.78
CA ALA A 57 12.61 -3.01 -2.56
C ALA A 57 12.15 -4.01 -1.51
N ASP A 58 13.10 -4.61 -0.78
CA ASP A 58 12.77 -5.48 0.35
C ASP A 58 12.21 -4.67 1.51
N ASP A 59 11.29 -5.25 2.25
CA ASP A 59 10.76 -4.61 3.46
C ASP A 59 11.61 -4.88 4.71
N ASP A 60 12.73 -5.61 4.55
CA ASP A 60 13.73 -5.91 5.60
C ASP A 60 13.11 -6.43 6.91
N SER A 61 12.00 -7.16 6.83
CA SER A 61 11.27 -7.67 7.99
C SER A 61 10.93 -9.15 7.83
N ASP A 62 11.03 -9.91 8.89
CA ASP A 62 10.53 -11.31 8.92
C ASP A 62 9.00 -11.36 9.01
N VAL A 63 8.36 -10.24 9.36
CA VAL A 63 6.93 -10.15 9.54
C VAL A 63 6.24 -9.85 8.21
N ARG A 64 5.19 -10.61 7.89
CA ARG A 64 4.31 -10.35 6.74
C ARG A 64 3.10 -9.53 7.18
N ALA A 65 3.30 -8.22 7.36
CA ALA A 65 2.28 -7.27 7.69
C ALA A 65 2.40 -5.99 6.85
N PRO A 66 1.30 -5.30 6.53
CA PRO A 66 1.34 -4.03 5.79
C PRO A 66 2.24 -2.98 6.45
N LEU A 67 2.30 -2.95 7.79
CA LEU A 67 3.14 -2.03 8.55
C LEU A 67 4.62 -2.15 8.17
N ALA A 68 5.14 -3.36 7.96
CA ALA A 68 6.53 -3.55 7.54
C ALA A 68 6.82 -2.86 6.21
N GLY A 69 5.91 -3.02 5.22
CA GLY A 69 6.03 -2.34 3.93
C GLY A 69 5.91 -0.82 4.02
N VAL A 70 5.03 -0.30 4.90
CA VAL A 70 4.90 1.16 5.14
C VAL A 70 6.20 1.71 5.74
N VAL A 71 6.77 1.05 6.75
CA VAL A 71 8.04 1.44 7.38
C VAL A 71 9.19 1.44 6.36
N ALA A 72 9.35 0.36 5.62
CA ALA A 72 10.39 0.25 4.60
C ALA A 72 10.24 1.32 3.50
N GLY A 73 9.02 1.55 3.05
CA GLY A 73 8.72 2.59 2.07
C GLY A 73 9.05 3.99 2.57
N LEU A 74 8.66 4.33 3.81
CA LEU A 74 8.98 5.63 4.42
C LEU A 74 10.50 5.85 4.59
N LYS A 75 11.28 4.79 4.82
CA LYS A 75 12.75 4.85 4.83
C LYS A 75 13.32 5.16 3.45
N ALA A 76 12.77 4.53 2.43
CA ALA A 76 13.29 4.60 1.07
C ALA A 76 12.94 5.91 0.33
N VAL A 77 11.77 6.52 0.61
CA VAL A 77 11.35 7.77 -0.05
C VAL A 77 12.04 8.98 0.54
N ARG A 78 12.27 10.00 -0.30
CA ARG A 78 12.81 11.31 0.13
C ARG A 78 11.72 12.33 0.42
N ALA A 79 10.55 12.16 -0.18
CA ALA A 79 9.40 13.04 0.01
C ALA A 79 8.93 13.05 1.48
N PRO A 80 8.38 14.16 1.98
CA PRO A 80 7.86 14.25 3.35
C PRO A 80 6.64 13.36 3.57
N VAL A 81 5.86 13.11 2.54
CA VAL A 81 4.66 12.26 2.56
C VAL A 81 4.83 11.13 1.56
N ALA A 82 4.48 9.91 1.98
CA ALA A 82 4.43 8.74 1.11
C ALA A 82 3.01 8.19 1.08
N VAL A 83 2.43 8.13 -0.12
CA VAL A 83 1.13 7.49 -0.34
C VAL A 83 1.34 6.00 -0.59
N THR A 84 0.57 5.18 0.09
CA THR A 84 0.64 3.72 0.06
C THR A 84 -0.57 3.15 -0.65
N LEU A 85 -0.33 2.41 -1.73
CA LEU A 85 -1.35 1.67 -2.47
C LEU A 85 -1.05 0.17 -2.38
N PRO A 86 -1.92 -0.65 -1.76
CA PRO A 86 -1.79 -2.10 -1.83
C PRO A 86 -2.25 -2.62 -3.20
N ILE A 87 -1.63 -3.71 -3.67
CA ILE A 87 -2.00 -4.32 -4.96
C ILE A 87 -3.42 -4.89 -5.00
N ASP A 88 -4.03 -5.12 -3.85
CA ASP A 88 -5.40 -5.64 -3.75
C ASP A 88 -6.49 -4.57 -3.83
N CYS A 89 -6.12 -3.32 -4.01
CA CYS A 89 -7.04 -2.21 -4.27
C CYS A 89 -6.93 -1.72 -5.74
N PRO A 90 -7.26 -2.54 -6.75
CA PRO A 90 -6.96 -2.23 -8.14
C PRO A 90 -7.84 -1.14 -8.76
N LEU A 91 -8.92 -0.75 -8.10
CA LEU A 91 -9.89 0.22 -8.61
C LEU A 91 -9.63 1.64 -8.10
N VAL A 92 -8.68 1.84 -7.19
CA VAL A 92 -8.33 3.17 -6.64
C VAL A 92 -7.80 4.06 -7.75
N PRO A 93 -8.45 5.21 -8.04
CA PRO A 93 -8.01 6.11 -9.09
C PRO A 93 -6.87 7.03 -8.61
N PRO A 94 -6.08 7.60 -9.53
CA PRO A 94 -4.97 8.50 -9.20
C PRO A 94 -5.41 9.69 -8.34
N GLU A 95 -6.59 10.24 -8.58
CA GLU A 95 -7.13 11.40 -7.89
C GLU A 95 -7.35 11.14 -6.39
N ALA A 96 -7.81 9.93 -6.04
CA ALA A 96 -7.97 9.53 -4.63
C ALA A 96 -6.60 9.47 -3.91
N LEU A 97 -5.56 9.03 -4.60
CA LEU A 97 -4.21 9.01 -4.05
C LEU A 97 -3.66 10.42 -3.83
N VAL A 98 -3.95 11.36 -4.73
CA VAL A 98 -3.59 12.78 -4.56
C VAL A 98 -4.34 13.39 -3.38
N GLN A 99 -5.64 13.13 -3.25
CA GLN A 99 -6.44 13.59 -2.11
C GLN A 99 -5.89 13.10 -0.76
N LEU A 100 -5.45 11.84 -0.70
CA LEU A 100 -4.78 11.29 0.50
C LEU A 100 -3.48 12.03 0.80
N ALA A 101 -2.67 12.33 -0.22
CA ALA A 101 -1.43 13.08 -0.05
C ALA A 101 -1.69 14.48 0.51
N ASP A 102 -2.66 15.20 -0.07
CA ASP A 102 -3.01 16.58 0.28
C ASP A 102 -3.63 16.68 1.69
N ALA A 103 -4.42 15.68 2.09
CA ALA A 103 -5.03 15.62 3.41
C ALA A 103 -4.07 15.15 4.52
N CYS A 104 -2.87 14.66 4.16
CA CYS A 104 -1.97 14.01 5.10
C CYS A 104 -1.40 14.99 6.12
N ARG A 105 -1.72 14.79 7.41
CA ARG A 105 -1.10 15.41 8.57
C ARG A 105 0.03 14.51 9.08
N ASP A 106 -0.24 13.67 10.08
CA ASP A 106 0.59 12.51 10.40
C ASP A 106 0.28 11.34 9.48
N ALA A 107 -1.03 11.13 9.24
CA ALA A 107 -1.55 10.20 8.26
C ALA A 107 -2.81 10.74 7.58
N ALA A 108 -3.17 10.18 6.43
CA ALA A 108 -4.49 10.28 5.85
C ALA A 108 -4.90 8.90 5.36
N VAL A 109 -6.15 8.51 5.65
CA VAL A 109 -6.67 7.16 5.36
C VAL A 109 -8.07 7.27 4.77
N THR A 110 -8.54 6.20 4.15
CA THR A 110 -9.91 6.18 3.67
C THR A 110 -10.89 5.77 4.78
N GLN A 111 -12.17 6.04 4.59
CA GLN A 111 -13.23 5.64 5.51
C GLN A 111 -13.32 4.12 5.72
N THR A 112 -12.75 3.30 4.84
CA THR A 112 -12.81 1.83 4.91
C THR A 112 -11.62 1.21 5.65
N GLY A 113 -10.55 2.00 5.91
CA GLY A 113 -9.40 1.46 6.63
C GLY A 113 -8.09 2.22 6.35
N PRO A 114 -6.98 1.74 6.93
CA PRO A 114 -5.70 2.42 6.90
C PRO A 114 -5.01 2.42 5.53
N LEU A 115 -5.47 1.58 4.61
CA LEU A 115 -4.90 1.44 3.27
C LEU A 115 -6.03 1.31 2.22
N PRO A 116 -5.90 2.00 1.05
CA PRO A 116 -4.82 2.94 0.71
C PRO A 116 -4.76 4.11 1.70
N GLY A 117 -3.56 4.65 1.89
CA GLY A 117 -3.34 5.74 2.86
C GLY A 117 -2.06 6.51 2.58
N ALA A 118 -1.94 7.68 3.18
CA ALA A 118 -0.74 8.50 3.17
C ALA A 118 -0.15 8.60 4.57
N PHE A 119 1.17 8.59 4.68
CA PHE A 119 1.88 8.71 5.94
C PHE A 119 2.99 9.76 5.82
N HIS A 120 3.04 10.67 6.76
CA HIS A 120 4.10 11.67 6.84
C HIS A 120 5.36 11.01 7.41
N ARG A 121 6.53 11.30 6.85
CA ARG A 121 7.81 10.71 7.25
C ARG A 121 8.15 10.90 8.74
N ARG A 122 7.62 11.95 9.37
CA ARG A 122 7.80 12.18 10.81
C ARG A 122 7.20 11.09 11.69
N THR A 123 6.25 10.28 11.17
CA THR A 123 5.66 9.15 11.91
C THR A 123 6.54 7.91 11.94
N LEU A 124 7.60 7.88 11.13
CA LEU A 124 8.49 6.72 11.01
C LEU A 124 8.98 6.18 12.37
N PRO A 125 9.45 7.00 13.33
CA PRO A 125 9.89 6.48 14.64
C PRO A 125 8.79 5.77 15.43
N THR A 126 7.53 6.25 15.32
CA THR A 126 6.37 5.62 15.98
C THR A 126 6.04 4.28 15.33
N LEU A 127 6.03 4.24 13.99
CA LEU A 127 5.73 3.02 13.23
C LEU A 127 6.83 1.97 13.39
N GLU A 128 8.10 2.36 13.43
CA GLU A 128 9.24 1.45 13.68
C GLU A 128 9.16 0.83 15.07
N ARG A 129 8.85 1.63 16.09
CA ARG A 129 8.65 1.12 17.45
C ARG A 129 7.50 0.12 17.51
N ALA A 130 6.37 0.44 16.89
CA ALA A 130 5.23 -0.46 16.84
C ALA A 130 5.58 -1.79 16.15
N LEU A 131 6.32 -1.74 15.05
CA LEU A 131 6.78 -2.94 14.35
C LEU A 131 7.72 -3.79 15.24
N ALA A 132 8.66 -3.15 15.94
CA ALA A 132 9.58 -3.83 16.87
C ALA A 132 8.86 -4.46 18.07
N ASP A 133 7.79 -3.81 18.57
CA ASP A 133 6.95 -4.29 19.67
C ASP A 133 5.93 -5.36 19.22
N GLY A 134 5.88 -5.71 17.93
CA GLY A 134 4.91 -6.64 17.37
C GLY A 134 3.47 -6.10 17.28
N ARG A 135 3.26 -4.80 17.42
CA ARG A 135 1.97 -4.12 17.21
C ARG A 135 1.79 -3.84 15.71
N LEU A 136 1.17 -4.79 15.01
CA LEU A 136 1.15 -4.82 13.54
C LEU A 136 -0.11 -4.22 12.92
N ALA A 137 -1.14 -3.95 13.71
CA ALA A 137 -2.43 -3.45 13.24
C ALA A 137 -2.35 -1.93 12.99
N LEU A 138 -2.21 -1.53 11.71
CA LEU A 138 -2.15 -0.11 11.33
C LEU A 138 -3.34 0.70 11.88
N VAL A 139 -4.55 0.10 11.93
CA VAL A 139 -5.74 0.78 12.43
C VAL A 139 -5.60 1.24 13.89
N GLU A 140 -4.92 0.45 14.73
CA GLU A 140 -4.66 0.82 16.13
C GLU A 140 -3.66 1.97 16.23
N LEU A 141 -2.67 2.01 15.34
CA LEU A 141 -1.65 3.06 15.32
C LEU A 141 -2.22 4.42 14.86
N LEU A 142 -3.32 4.42 14.09
CA LEU A 142 -3.99 5.67 13.72
C LEU A 142 -4.54 6.44 14.94
N LEU A 143 -4.80 5.75 16.07
CA LEU A 143 -5.22 6.40 17.30
C LEU A 143 -4.10 7.21 17.98
N GLU A 144 -2.85 6.91 17.63
CA GLU A 144 -1.66 7.60 18.14
C GLU A 144 -1.19 8.72 17.19
N LEU A 145 -1.82 8.85 16.02
CA LEU A 145 -1.46 9.77 14.95
C LEU A 145 -2.58 10.79 14.70
N ASP A 146 -2.20 12.02 14.30
CA ASP A 146 -3.17 12.98 13.75
C ASP A 146 -3.56 12.55 12.31
N ALA A 147 -4.51 11.63 12.22
CA ALA A 147 -4.95 11.02 10.98
C ALA A 147 -6.21 11.71 10.43
N ALA A 148 -6.15 12.17 9.18
CA ALA A 148 -7.31 12.64 8.45
C ALA A 148 -8.04 11.45 7.79
N ILE A 149 -9.38 11.56 7.67
CA ILE A 149 -10.19 10.61 6.89
C ILE A 149 -10.57 11.29 5.58
N VAL A 150 -10.33 10.61 4.47
CA VAL A 150 -10.69 11.03 3.11
C VAL A 150 -11.81 10.13 2.62
N GLU A 151 -12.93 10.74 2.25
CA GLU A 151 -14.07 10.03 1.67
C GLU A 151 -13.79 9.73 0.19
N VAL A 152 -13.81 8.45 -0.16
CA VAL A 152 -13.64 7.94 -1.52
C VAL A 152 -14.83 7.04 -1.84
N ASP A 153 -15.29 7.02 -3.08
CA ASP A 153 -16.36 6.10 -3.49
C ASP A 153 -16.02 4.67 -3.03
N PRO A 154 -16.87 4.04 -2.20
CA PRO A 154 -16.61 2.69 -1.68
C PRO A 154 -16.36 1.64 -2.78
N GLN A 155 -16.92 1.82 -3.96
CA GLN A 155 -16.69 0.92 -5.10
C GLN A 155 -15.24 0.96 -5.58
N MET A 156 -14.56 2.11 -5.44
CA MET A 156 -13.15 2.27 -5.80
C MET A 156 -12.21 1.67 -4.75
N LEU A 157 -12.71 1.35 -3.55
CA LEU A 157 -11.95 0.80 -2.43
C LEU A 157 -12.12 -0.72 -2.27
N LEU A 158 -12.76 -1.38 -3.25
CA LEU A 158 -12.97 -2.83 -3.20
C LEU A 158 -11.63 -3.57 -3.21
N ASN A 159 -11.48 -4.47 -2.22
CA ASN A 159 -10.33 -5.34 -2.11
C ASN A 159 -10.54 -6.63 -2.89
N VAL A 160 -9.59 -6.97 -3.74
CA VAL A 160 -9.54 -8.26 -4.42
C VAL A 160 -8.83 -9.25 -3.51
N ASN A 161 -9.53 -10.19 -2.87
CA ASN A 161 -8.98 -11.18 -1.93
C ASN A 161 -8.92 -12.60 -2.51
N GLU A 162 -9.75 -12.88 -3.51
CA GLU A 162 -9.82 -14.16 -4.22
C GLU A 162 -10.07 -13.91 -5.72
N PRO A 163 -9.84 -14.90 -6.60
CA PRO A 163 -10.05 -14.71 -8.04
C PRO A 163 -11.46 -14.26 -8.44
N ALA A 164 -12.47 -14.62 -7.65
CA ALA A 164 -13.86 -14.21 -7.90
C ALA A 164 -14.11 -12.70 -7.67
N ASP A 165 -13.24 -12.03 -6.92
CA ASP A 165 -13.35 -10.58 -6.67
C ASP A 165 -12.78 -9.74 -7.81
N LEU A 166 -12.09 -10.37 -8.78
CA LEU A 166 -11.55 -9.65 -9.94
C LEU A 166 -12.69 -9.07 -10.77
N PRO A 167 -12.66 -7.77 -11.07
CA PRO A 167 -13.61 -7.19 -12.01
C PRO A 167 -13.42 -7.81 -13.40
N PRO A 168 -14.51 -7.89 -14.20
CA PRO A 168 -14.48 -8.49 -15.53
C PRO A 168 -13.55 -7.77 -16.51
#